data_0677d5f3df847185318dd81faea4ecd1
#
_entry.id   0677d5f3df847185318dd81faea4ecd1
#
_cell.length_a   1.000
_cell.length_b   1.000
_cell.length_c   1.000
_cell.angle_alpha   90.00
_cell.angle_beta   90.00
_cell.angle_gamma   90.00
#
_symmetry.space_group_name_H-M   'P 1'
#
loop_
_entity.id
_entity.type
_entity.pdbx_description
1 polymer ?
#
loop_
_entity_poly.entity_id
_entity_poly.type
_entity_poly.pdbx_seq_one_letter_code
_entity_poly.pdbx_strand_id
1 'polypeptide(L)'
;MNTFNAYTIDTAPADSKPLLEGTKAAFGFVPNLQSFMAESPELLAGYSALWDLFSKSTLTPHEQQVVYLTSNFENNCHYCMAGHSTLAKMIKMDAGVIAALRAGTPLPDAKLEALHRFTTL
;
A
#
# COMPACT_ATOMS: atom_id res chain seq x y z
N MET A 1 -22.72 15.87 -1.01
CA MET A 1 -21.51 15.05 -1.25
C MET A 1 -21.82 13.64 -0.75
N ASN A 2 -21.86 12.63 -1.62
CA ASN A 2 -22.05 11.26 -1.16
C ASN A 2 -20.76 10.82 -0.46
N THR A 3 -20.86 10.59 0.84
CA THR A 3 -19.76 10.03 1.62
C THR A 3 -19.86 8.51 1.57
N PHE A 4 -18.78 7.84 1.19
CA PHE A 4 -18.71 6.38 1.29
C PHE A 4 -18.73 5.95 2.76
N ASN A 5 -19.33 4.80 3.02
CA ASN A 5 -19.36 4.24 4.36
C ASN A 5 -18.03 3.55 4.69
N ALA A 6 -17.51 3.79 5.89
CA ALA A 6 -16.41 3.02 6.45
C ALA A 6 -16.99 1.80 7.16
N TYR A 7 -16.77 0.61 6.61
CA TYR A 7 -17.31 -0.63 7.15
C TYR A 7 -16.37 -1.29 8.15
N THR A 8 -16.94 -1.84 9.21
CA THR A 8 -16.28 -2.84 10.07
C THR A 8 -16.59 -4.25 9.54
N ILE A 9 -15.95 -5.28 10.08
CA ILE A 9 -16.26 -6.68 9.72
C ILE A 9 -17.76 -6.97 10.00
N ASP A 10 -18.31 -6.45 11.10
CA ASP A 10 -19.69 -6.71 11.49
C ASP A 10 -20.70 -6.01 10.57
N THR A 11 -20.40 -4.81 10.12
CA THR A 11 -21.31 -3.97 9.34
C THR A 11 -21.15 -4.10 7.83
N ALA A 12 -20.06 -4.73 7.36
CA ALA A 12 -19.77 -4.89 5.93
C ALA A 12 -20.79 -5.77 5.20
N PRO A 13 -20.96 -5.58 3.88
CA PRO A 13 -21.68 -6.54 3.03
C PRO A 13 -21.16 -7.97 3.26
N ALA A 14 -22.04 -8.95 3.14
CA ALA A 14 -21.74 -10.35 3.48
C ALA A 14 -20.47 -10.86 2.76
N ASP A 15 -20.33 -10.56 1.46
CA ASP A 15 -19.21 -11.03 0.64
C ASP A 15 -17.90 -10.27 0.93
N SER A 16 -17.96 -9.10 1.55
CA SER A 16 -16.78 -8.33 1.99
C SER A 16 -16.23 -8.80 3.35
N LYS A 17 -17.04 -9.42 4.20
CA LYS A 17 -16.63 -9.83 5.55
C LYS A 17 -15.38 -10.73 5.55
N PRO A 18 -15.34 -11.86 4.79
CA PRO A 18 -14.16 -12.71 4.78
C PRO A 18 -12.90 -12.01 4.24
N LEU A 19 -13.05 -11.03 3.34
CA LEU A 19 -11.94 -10.23 2.82
C LEU A 19 -11.39 -9.29 3.90
N LEU A 20 -12.25 -8.66 4.69
CA LEU A 20 -11.84 -7.82 5.81
C LEU A 20 -11.22 -8.66 6.95
N GLU A 21 -11.71 -9.86 7.20
CA GLU A 21 -11.12 -10.81 8.16
C GLU A 21 -9.71 -11.19 7.74
N GLY A 22 -9.49 -11.50 6.46
CA GLY A 22 -8.16 -11.74 5.88
C GLY A 22 -7.23 -10.55 6.04
N THR A 23 -7.72 -9.34 5.77
CA THR A 23 -6.97 -8.10 5.97
C THR A 23 -6.58 -7.91 7.43
N LYS A 24 -7.50 -8.11 8.36
CA LYS A 24 -7.24 -8.03 9.81
C LYS A 24 -6.21 -9.06 10.26
N ALA A 25 -6.27 -10.28 9.73
CA ALA A 25 -5.29 -11.31 10.03
C ALA A 25 -3.87 -10.93 9.55
N ALA A 26 -3.76 -10.30 8.38
CA ALA A 26 -2.48 -9.87 7.81
C ALA A 26 -1.87 -8.65 8.51
N PHE A 27 -2.67 -7.64 8.86
CA PHE A 27 -2.18 -6.36 9.40
C PHE A 27 -2.43 -6.17 10.91
N GLY A 28 -3.23 -7.03 11.54
CA GLY A 28 -3.66 -6.88 12.93
C GLY A 28 -4.86 -5.93 13.12
N PHE A 29 -5.26 -5.22 12.09
CA PHE A 29 -6.42 -4.30 12.06
C PHE A 29 -6.94 -4.19 10.62
N VAL A 30 -8.10 -3.56 10.45
CA VAL A 30 -8.64 -3.22 9.13
C VAL A 30 -8.25 -1.77 8.83
N PRO A 31 -7.36 -1.52 7.83
CA PRO A 31 -7.03 -0.15 7.44
C PRO A 31 -8.25 0.55 6.82
N ASN A 32 -8.30 1.89 6.93
CA ASN A 32 -9.41 2.67 6.42
C ASN A 32 -9.66 2.46 4.92
N LEU A 33 -8.60 2.25 4.13
CA LEU A 33 -8.73 1.98 2.70
C LEU A 33 -9.61 0.76 2.44
N GLN A 34 -9.32 -0.37 3.08
CA GLN A 34 -10.10 -1.60 2.92
C GLN A 34 -11.51 -1.45 3.53
N SER A 35 -11.63 -0.70 4.61
CA SER A 35 -12.91 -0.36 5.23
C SER A 35 -13.86 0.35 4.23
N PHE A 36 -13.35 1.31 3.47
CA PHE A 36 -14.13 1.99 2.43
C PHE A 36 -14.34 1.13 1.17
N MET A 37 -13.34 0.35 0.75
CA MET A 37 -13.47 -0.57 -0.39
C MET A 37 -14.50 -1.66 -0.15
N ALA A 38 -14.78 -2.01 1.09
CA ALA A 38 -15.78 -3.03 1.45
C ALA A 38 -17.20 -2.71 1.01
N GLU A 39 -17.49 -1.49 0.56
CA GLU A 39 -18.74 -1.13 -0.13
C GLU A 39 -18.97 -2.01 -1.38
N SER A 40 -17.89 -2.32 -2.12
CA SER A 40 -17.90 -3.25 -3.26
C SER A 40 -16.97 -4.44 -2.97
N PRO A 41 -17.53 -5.63 -2.73
CA PRO A 41 -16.73 -6.84 -2.53
C PRO A 41 -15.77 -7.12 -3.69
N GLU A 42 -16.18 -6.83 -4.93
CA GLU A 42 -15.37 -7.03 -6.13
C GLU A 42 -14.15 -6.10 -6.15
N LEU A 43 -14.33 -4.83 -5.76
CA LEU A 43 -13.22 -3.89 -5.66
C LEU A 43 -12.22 -4.33 -4.60
N LEU A 44 -12.71 -4.70 -3.42
CA LEU A 44 -11.86 -5.17 -2.31
C LEU A 44 -11.13 -6.47 -2.67
N ALA A 45 -11.80 -7.42 -3.32
CA ALA A 45 -11.21 -8.67 -3.79
C ALA A 45 -10.12 -8.41 -4.86
N GLY A 46 -10.40 -7.57 -5.84
CA GLY A 46 -9.46 -7.19 -6.89
C GLY A 46 -8.21 -6.51 -6.33
N TYR A 47 -8.38 -5.56 -5.42
CA TYR A 47 -7.28 -4.90 -4.73
C TYR A 47 -6.41 -5.90 -3.94
N SER A 48 -7.05 -6.78 -3.16
CA SER A 48 -6.34 -7.78 -2.36
C SER A 48 -5.58 -8.78 -3.23
N ALA A 49 -6.17 -9.23 -4.34
CA ALA A 49 -5.52 -10.13 -5.29
C ALA A 49 -4.31 -9.46 -5.95
N LEU A 50 -4.42 -8.20 -6.35
CA LEU A 50 -3.31 -7.45 -6.94
C LEU A 50 -2.16 -7.25 -5.95
N TRP A 51 -2.47 -6.93 -4.71
CA TRP A 51 -1.50 -6.85 -3.61
C TRP A 51 -0.74 -8.17 -3.45
N ASP A 52 -1.46 -9.29 -3.38
CA ASP A 52 -0.88 -10.63 -3.24
C ASP A 52 0.03 -11.00 -4.41
N LEU A 53 -0.39 -10.72 -5.63
CA LEU A 53 0.40 -10.99 -6.83
C LEU A 53 1.68 -10.16 -6.86
N PHE A 54 1.59 -8.86 -6.54
CA PHE A 54 2.76 -7.98 -6.49
C PHE A 54 3.74 -8.41 -5.37
N SER A 55 3.23 -8.82 -4.21
CA SER A 55 4.06 -9.29 -3.10
C SER A 55 4.88 -10.54 -3.45
N LYS A 56 4.43 -11.33 -4.43
CA LYS A 56 5.09 -12.55 -4.95
C LYS A 56 5.99 -12.27 -6.16
N SER A 57 6.15 -11.01 -6.56
CA SER A 57 7.05 -10.63 -7.65
C SER A 57 8.52 -10.93 -7.30
N THR A 58 9.41 -10.82 -8.28
CA THR A 58 10.86 -11.01 -8.06
C THR A 58 11.54 -9.86 -7.32
N LEU A 59 10.80 -8.77 -7.07
CA LEU A 59 11.29 -7.63 -6.29
C LEU A 59 11.37 -7.99 -4.80
N THR A 60 12.46 -7.60 -4.17
CA THR A 60 12.59 -7.72 -2.70
C THR A 60 11.55 -6.83 -1.99
N PRO A 61 11.23 -7.10 -0.70
CA PRO A 61 10.32 -6.24 0.05
C PRO A 61 10.72 -4.76 0.07
N HIS A 62 12.03 -4.45 0.12
CA HIS A 62 12.53 -3.08 0.03
C HIS A 62 12.27 -2.46 -1.35
N GLU A 63 12.55 -3.20 -2.42
CA GLU A 63 12.28 -2.76 -3.81
C GLU A 63 10.78 -2.54 -4.04
N GLN A 64 9.91 -3.40 -3.50
CA GLN A 64 8.46 -3.21 -3.54
C GLN A 64 8.04 -1.89 -2.87
N GLN A 65 8.66 -1.54 -1.73
CA GLN A 65 8.38 -0.25 -1.07
C GLN A 65 8.91 0.94 -1.87
N VAL A 66 10.00 0.81 -2.61
CA VAL A 66 10.44 1.86 -3.56
C VAL A 66 9.35 2.11 -4.61
N VAL A 67 8.79 1.06 -5.21
CA VAL A 67 7.69 1.19 -6.20
C VAL A 67 6.46 1.86 -5.57
N TYR A 68 6.01 1.39 -4.40
CA TYR A 68 4.84 1.96 -3.73
C TYR A 68 5.05 3.43 -3.36
N LEU A 69 6.17 3.77 -2.71
CA LEU A 69 6.43 5.13 -2.24
C LEU A 69 6.63 6.10 -3.41
N THR A 70 7.29 5.66 -4.49
CA THR A 70 7.40 6.45 -5.72
C THR A 70 6.03 6.74 -6.32
N SER A 71 5.21 5.70 -6.52
CA SER A 71 3.85 5.87 -7.06
C SER A 71 2.98 6.76 -6.17
N ASN A 72 3.13 6.65 -4.85
CA ASN A 72 2.39 7.47 -3.90
C ASN A 72 2.79 8.95 -3.98
N PHE A 73 4.08 9.22 -4.18
CA PHE A 73 4.61 10.57 -4.39
C PHE A 73 4.06 11.20 -5.67
N GLU A 74 4.21 10.49 -6.80
CA GLU A 74 3.74 10.95 -8.11
C GLU A 74 2.23 11.24 -8.15
N ASN A 75 1.44 10.44 -7.42
CA ASN A 75 0.00 10.59 -7.36
C ASN A 75 -0.49 11.49 -6.21
N ASN A 76 0.40 12.13 -5.45
CA ASN A 76 0.07 12.96 -4.28
C ASN A 76 -0.85 12.24 -3.26
N CYS A 77 -0.70 10.91 -3.10
CA CYS A 77 -1.49 10.13 -2.16
C CYS A 77 -0.89 10.21 -0.74
N HIS A 78 -1.31 11.19 0.03
CA HIS A 78 -0.79 11.39 1.40
C HIS A 78 -1.10 10.22 2.34
N TYR A 79 -2.29 9.64 2.24
CA TYR A 79 -2.68 8.45 3.00
C TYR A 79 -1.77 7.25 2.66
N CYS A 80 -1.57 6.98 1.37
CA CYS A 80 -0.72 5.88 0.91
C CYS A 80 0.74 6.11 1.32
N MET A 81 1.22 7.35 1.21
CA MET A 81 2.56 7.72 1.63
C MET A 81 2.79 7.44 3.12
N ALA A 82 1.83 7.79 3.98
CA ALA A 82 1.91 7.51 5.41
C ALA A 82 1.92 5.99 5.69
N GLY A 83 1.00 5.24 5.09
CA GLY A 83 0.88 3.80 5.25
C GLY A 83 2.15 3.07 4.81
N HIS A 84 2.61 3.30 3.58
CA HIS A 84 3.80 2.65 3.04
C HIS A 84 5.10 3.08 3.72
N SER A 85 5.20 4.32 4.22
CA SER A 85 6.33 4.72 5.06
C SER A 85 6.38 3.93 6.37
N THR A 86 5.23 3.60 6.94
CA THR A 86 5.14 2.75 8.14
C THR A 86 5.56 1.32 7.83
N LEU A 87 5.05 0.72 6.73
CA LEU A 87 5.44 -0.61 6.29
C LEU A 87 6.95 -0.70 5.99
N ALA A 88 7.51 0.31 5.32
CA ALA A 88 8.94 0.40 5.04
C ALA A 88 9.79 0.40 6.32
N LYS A 89 9.35 1.13 7.35
CA LYS A 89 10.02 1.10 8.68
C LYS A 89 9.93 -0.28 9.35
N MET A 90 8.77 -0.95 9.26
CA MET A 90 8.56 -2.27 9.84
C MET A 90 9.50 -3.32 9.24
N ILE A 91 9.81 -3.24 7.95
CA ILE A 91 10.80 -4.11 7.27
C ILE A 91 12.23 -3.59 7.40
N LYS A 92 12.48 -2.59 8.24
CA LYS A 92 13.80 -2.01 8.54
C LYS A 92 14.49 -1.42 7.31
N MET A 93 13.73 -0.79 6.42
CA MET A 93 14.29 -0.01 5.32
C MET A 93 15.08 1.17 5.87
N ASP A 94 16.18 1.54 5.20
CA ASP A 94 17.01 2.68 5.60
C ASP A 94 16.19 3.97 5.68
N ALA A 95 16.36 4.70 6.78
CA ALA A 95 15.58 5.92 7.03
C ALA A 95 15.86 7.04 6.03
N GLY A 96 17.10 7.12 5.50
CA GLY A 96 17.48 8.07 4.46
C GLY A 96 16.78 7.76 3.13
N VAL A 97 16.66 6.48 2.78
CA VAL A 97 15.91 6.04 1.58
C VAL A 97 14.43 6.38 1.72
N ILE A 98 13.82 6.11 2.88
CA ILE A 98 12.41 6.48 3.14
C ILE A 98 12.23 8.00 3.02
N ALA A 99 13.14 8.79 3.59
CA ALA A 99 13.07 10.25 3.54
C ALA A 99 13.21 10.76 2.10
N ALA A 100 14.13 10.22 1.32
CA ALA A 100 14.32 10.57 -0.09
C ALA A 100 13.09 10.27 -0.94
N LEU A 101 12.49 9.08 -0.80
CA LEU A 101 11.24 8.71 -1.49
C LEU A 101 10.07 9.62 -1.12
N ARG A 102 9.96 10.03 0.14
CA ARG A 102 8.94 10.96 0.61
C ARG A 102 9.12 12.37 0.06
N ALA A 103 10.36 12.75 -0.24
CA ALA A 103 10.71 14.06 -0.79
C ALA A 103 10.79 14.07 -2.33
N GLY A 104 10.69 12.91 -2.99
CA GLY A 104 10.87 12.80 -4.43
C GLY A 104 12.29 13.15 -4.88
N THR A 105 13.29 12.82 -4.06
CA THR A 105 14.72 13.09 -4.36
C THR A 105 15.45 11.81 -4.70
N PRO A 106 16.59 11.91 -5.45
CA PRO A 106 17.37 10.73 -5.84
C PRO A 106 17.80 9.84 -4.66
N LEU A 107 17.87 8.54 -4.90
CA LEU A 107 18.26 7.55 -3.92
C LEU A 107 19.79 7.29 -3.98
N PRO A 108 20.44 7.03 -2.83
CA PRO A 108 21.89 6.81 -2.80
C PRO A 108 22.31 5.46 -3.39
N ASP A 109 21.45 4.44 -3.36
CA ASP A 109 21.71 3.13 -3.97
C ASP A 109 21.36 3.14 -5.46
N ALA A 110 22.29 2.77 -6.32
CA ALA A 110 22.13 2.86 -7.78
C ALA A 110 21.00 1.95 -8.31
N LYS A 111 20.78 0.78 -7.69
CA LYS A 111 19.74 -0.15 -8.12
C LYS A 111 18.36 0.37 -7.72
N LEU A 112 18.22 0.85 -6.48
CA LEU A 112 16.97 1.45 -6.00
C LEU A 112 16.64 2.73 -6.76
N GLU A 113 17.65 3.55 -7.09
CA GLU A 113 17.48 4.74 -7.92
C GLU A 113 17.01 4.39 -9.33
N ALA A 114 17.56 3.35 -9.96
CA ALA A 114 17.11 2.89 -11.27
C ALA A 114 15.63 2.45 -11.22
N LEU A 115 15.23 1.75 -10.17
CA LEU A 115 13.85 1.32 -9.96
C LEU A 115 12.93 2.53 -9.68
N HIS A 116 13.38 3.48 -8.86
CA HIS A 116 12.67 4.73 -8.59
C HIS A 116 12.39 5.49 -9.89
N ARG A 117 13.40 5.71 -10.70
CA ARG A 117 13.29 6.40 -12.00
C ARG A 117 12.38 5.65 -12.98
N PHE A 118 12.50 4.32 -13.05
CA PHE A 118 11.62 3.50 -13.89
C PHE A 118 10.15 3.63 -13.46
N THR A 119 9.89 3.70 -12.16
CA THR A 119 8.53 3.81 -11.62
C THR A 119 7.92 5.19 -11.86
N THR A 120 8.74 6.23 -12.02
CA THR A 120 8.30 7.61 -12.32
C THR A 120 7.86 7.80 -13.78
N LEU A 121 8.29 6.92 -14.73
CA LEU A 121 7.96 7.01 -16.16
C LEU A 121 6.51 6.65 -16.45
#